data_7b8fb34640dba4c066765b452c5b3b21
#
_entry.id   7b8fb34640dba4c066765b452c5b3b21
#
_cell.length_a   1.000
_cell.length_b   1.000
_cell.length_c   1.000
_cell.angle_alpha   90.00
_cell.angle_beta   90.00
_cell.angle_gamma   90.00
#
_symmetry.space_group_name_H-M   'P 1'
#
loop_
_entity.id
_entity.type
_entity.pdbx_description
1 polymer ?
#
loop_
_entity_poly.entity_id
_entity_poly.type
_entity_poly.pdbx_seq_one_letter_code
_entity_poly.pdbx_strand_id
1 'polypeptide(L)'
;MTNKEIARTFNTLADLMELHEEDDFRIRSYRNAYLALRKTEVPLATLSETELKNIKGVGNAIASKITELLKTGKMGALEKYREKTPPGVVEMMEVNGFGPKKVRSVWHDMGIESIGELWYACNENRLVAFKGFGLKTQEDLKKKLEFYLKSRNKLHLDAAEEEADMLGAWLSGKLRGALVAPVGELRRRCPVIEKLEMLVGYNGEINFVFDGETLTLEHKEANTFTGRLDNNTLVYIHQCRGEVFPSQLFHRTGSEAFQKAFTDLYDVTGLDTEFEIFDKAGMPYIEPELRETAEILVQAKNRQLPELITEADLNGIVHVHTTYSDGLHSLRDMCTYARDLGYEYIGITDHSQSAFYANGLKPDRILEQWAEIDALNVEMAPFRILKGIESDILNDGSLDYPDDMLAGFDFIIASVHSNLNMSKEKATERILRAVANPHTTILGHPTGRLLLGREGYQLDWDAIFDACANHNVAIELNANPYRLDIDYTLIPEAVRRGIKIAINPDAHSKEGIHDVRYGVMTARKGKLSKPGLWGF
;
A
#
# COMPACT_ATOMS: atom_id res chain seq x y z
N MET A 1 -14.43 -28.78 18.93
CA MET A 1 -13.71 -27.61 19.51
C MET A 1 -12.90 -28.06 20.71
N THR A 2 -11.65 -27.66 20.80
CA THR A 2 -10.79 -27.88 21.96
C THR A 2 -11.09 -26.87 23.09
N ASN A 3 -10.69 -27.20 24.33
CA ASN A 3 -10.84 -26.27 25.45
C ASN A 3 -10.14 -24.93 25.20
N LYS A 4 -9.01 -24.94 24.47
CA LYS A 4 -8.26 -23.72 24.11
C LYS A 4 -9.05 -22.84 23.12
N GLU A 5 -9.72 -23.44 22.17
CA GLU A 5 -10.57 -22.72 21.19
C GLU A 5 -11.79 -22.10 21.88
N ILE A 6 -12.47 -22.89 22.74
CA ILE A 6 -13.58 -22.39 23.55
C ILE A 6 -13.14 -21.23 24.43
N ALA A 7 -12.03 -21.39 25.17
CA ALA A 7 -11.48 -20.33 25.99
C ALA A 7 -11.15 -19.05 25.20
N ARG A 8 -10.50 -19.17 24.03
CA ARG A 8 -10.18 -18.03 23.15
C ARG A 8 -11.43 -17.24 22.76
N THR A 9 -12.56 -17.94 22.47
CA THR A 9 -13.83 -17.28 22.15
C THR A 9 -14.30 -16.34 23.27
N PHE A 10 -14.11 -16.72 24.54
CA PHE A 10 -14.42 -15.87 25.67
C PHE A 10 -13.47 -14.68 25.84
N ASN A 11 -12.18 -14.87 25.52
CA ASN A 11 -11.24 -13.75 25.51
C ASN A 11 -11.58 -12.74 24.42
N THR A 12 -11.85 -13.20 23.20
CA THR A 12 -12.26 -12.33 22.09
C THR A 12 -13.54 -11.56 22.42
N LEU A 13 -14.53 -12.21 23.10
CA LEU A 13 -15.71 -11.51 23.56
C LEU A 13 -15.37 -10.42 24.58
N ALA A 14 -14.48 -10.70 25.54
CA ALA A 14 -14.04 -9.71 26.53
C ALA A 14 -13.30 -8.53 25.89
N ASP A 15 -12.47 -8.79 24.89
CA ASP A 15 -11.72 -7.76 24.15
C ASP A 15 -12.65 -6.87 23.32
N LEU A 16 -13.63 -7.45 22.65
CA LEU A 16 -14.66 -6.68 21.94
C LEU A 16 -15.55 -5.87 22.88
N MET A 17 -15.92 -6.42 24.04
CA MET A 17 -16.67 -5.67 25.05
C MET A 17 -15.88 -4.50 25.61
N GLU A 18 -14.55 -4.66 25.81
CA GLU A 18 -13.68 -3.57 26.24
C GLU A 18 -13.53 -2.50 25.15
N LEU A 19 -13.46 -2.91 23.87
CA LEU A 19 -13.45 -2.02 22.72
C LEU A 19 -14.71 -1.12 22.66
N HIS A 20 -15.86 -1.67 23.05
CA HIS A 20 -17.16 -0.97 23.07
C HIS A 20 -17.50 -0.34 24.44
N GLU A 21 -16.55 -0.25 25.38
CA GLU A 21 -16.73 0.34 26.72
C GLU A 21 -17.89 -0.28 27.52
N GLU A 22 -18.06 -1.56 27.41
CA GLU A 22 -19.04 -2.28 28.21
C GLU A 22 -18.62 -2.36 29.70
N ASP A 23 -19.54 -2.82 30.54
CA ASP A 23 -19.33 -2.92 31.98
C ASP A 23 -18.09 -3.74 32.36
N ASP A 24 -17.18 -3.14 33.13
CA ASP A 24 -15.90 -3.73 33.56
C ASP A 24 -16.06 -5.04 34.33
N PHE A 25 -17.16 -5.21 35.09
CA PHE A 25 -17.40 -6.43 35.85
C PHE A 25 -17.70 -7.60 34.90
N ARG A 26 -18.50 -7.35 33.86
CA ARG A 26 -18.78 -8.33 32.83
C ARG A 26 -17.52 -8.70 32.05
N ILE A 27 -16.71 -7.72 31.65
CA ILE A 27 -15.44 -7.94 30.95
C ILE A 27 -14.52 -8.82 31.79
N ARG A 28 -14.34 -8.50 33.07
CA ARG A 28 -13.54 -9.31 34.01
C ARG A 28 -14.07 -10.73 34.18
N SER A 29 -15.39 -10.90 34.21
CA SER A 29 -16.02 -12.21 34.31
C SER A 29 -15.67 -13.11 33.11
N TYR A 30 -15.69 -12.58 31.89
CA TYR A 30 -15.31 -13.34 30.69
C TYR A 30 -13.79 -13.60 30.63
N ARG A 31 -12.94 -12.67 31.05
CA ARG A 31 -11.50 -12.91 31.17
C ARG A 31 -11.15 -13.96 32.20
N ASN A 32 -11.86 -13.98 33.34
CA ASN A 32 -11.67 -15.04 34.35
C ASN A 32 -12.14 -16.40 33.80
N ALA A 33 -13.25 -16.44 33.05
CA ALA A 33 -13.68 -17.64 32.36
C ALA A 33 -12.63 -18.15 31.39
N TYR A 34 -12.05 -17.29 30.55
CA TYR A 34 -10.93 -17.65 29.67
C TYR A 34 -9.80 -18.34 30.42
N LEU A 35 -9.35 -17.74 31.55
CA LEU A 35 -8.26 -18.29 32.35
C LEU A 35 -8.59 -19.64 32.99
N ALA A 36 -9.83 -19.81 33.42
CA ALA A 36 -10.31 -21.08 34.01
C ALA A 36 -10.42 -22.18 32.96
N LEU A 37 -11.11 -21.91 31.85
CA LEU A 37 -11.34 -22.87 30.77
C LEU A 37 -10.04 -23.34 30.10
N ARG A 38 -9.08 -22.44 29.95
CA ARG A 38 -7.76 -22.77 29.38
C ARG A 38 -6.96 -23.77 30.23
N LYS A 39 -7.20 -23.79 31.55
CA LYS A 39 -6.51 -24.69 32.50
C LYS A 39 -7.26 -26.00 32.74
N THR A 40 -8.48 -26.12 32.25
CA THR A 40 -9.30 -27.33 32.43
C THR A 40 -8.75 -28.46 31.56
N GLU A 41 -8.39 -29.59 32.18
CA GLU A 41 -7.83 -30.76 31.51
C GLU A 41 -8.93 -31.62 30.87
N VAL A 42 -10.11 -31.70 31.51
CA VAL A 42 -11.25 -32.48 30.99
C VAL A 42 -11.83 -31.79 29.76
N PRO A 43 -12.06 -32.51 28.65
CA PRO A 43 -12.66 -31.90 27.47
C PRO A 43 -14.05 -31.31 27.78
N LEU A 44 -14.20 -29.99 27.61
CA LEU A 44 -15.44 -29.26 27.92
C LEU A 44 -16.64 -29.79 27.10
N ALA A 45 -16.38 -30.34 25.93
CA ALA A 45 -17.40 -30.93 25.06
C ALA A 45 -18.06 -32.20 25.66
N THR A 46 -17.44 -32.82 26.66
CA THR A 46 -17.97 -34.04 27.31
C THR A 46 -18.78 -33.72 28.55
N LEU A 47 -18.77 -32.47 29.02
CA LEU A 47 -19.44 -32.04 30.25
C LEU A 47 -20.84 -31.53 29.97
N SER A 48 -21.77 -31.91 30.84
CA SER A 48 -23.12 -31.33 30.89
C SER A 48 -23.05 -29.88 31.39
N GLU A 49 -24.09 -29.08 31.13
CA GLU A 49 -24.18 -27.71 31.62
C GLU A 49 -24.08 -27.62 33.14
N THR A 50 -24.56 -28.61 33.87
CA THR A 50 -24.48 -28.70 35.33
C THR A 50 -23.01 -28.92 35.78
N GLU A 51 -22.30 -29.79 35.10
CA GLU A 51 -20.86 -30.05 35.39
C GLU A 51 -19.97 -28.86 35.03
N LEU A 52 -20.28 -28.15 33.95
CA LEU A 52 -19.60 -26.92 33.57
C LEU A 52 -19.66 -25.86 34.68
N LYS A 53 -20.78 -25.74 35.41
CA LYS A 53 -20.95 -24.81 36.55
C LYS A 53 -20.06 -25.15 37.76
N ASN A 54 -19.57 -26.37 37.85
CA ASN A 54 -18.65 -26.79 38.92
C ASN A 54 -17.22 -26.31 38.69
N ILE A 55 -16.92 -25.82 37.49
CA ILE A 55 -15.59 -25.25 37.18
C ILE A 55 -15.49 -23.89 37.85
N LYS A 56 -14.48 -23.69 38.66
CA LYS A 56 -14.23 -22.42 39.35
C LYS A 56 -14.10 -21.27 38.36
N GLY A 57 -14.99 -20.28 38.45
CA GLY A 57 -15.04 -19.13 37.53
C GLY A 57 -16.04 -19.29 36.39
N VAL A 58 -16.78 -20.40 36.31
CA VAL A 58 -17.84 -20.65 35.32
C VAL A 58 -19.21 -20.58 36.00
N GLY A 59 -19.85 -19.43 35.91
CA GLY A 59 -21.23 -19.25 36.36
C GLY A 59 -22.29 -19.68 35.32
N ASN A 60 -23.56 -19.57 35.69
CA ASN A 60 -24.68 -19.96 34.82
C ASN A 60 -24.62 -19.37 33.41
N ALA A 61 -24.34 -18.06 33.30
CA ALA A 61 -24.27 -17.37 32.00
C ALA A 61 -23.11 -17.87 31.13
N ILE A 62 -21.98 -18.26 31.73
CA ILE A 62 -20.80 -18.78 31.02
C ILE A 62 -21.07 -20.21 30.58
N ALA A 63 -21.60 -21.07 31.46
CA ALA A 63 -21.95 -22.45 31.15
C ALA A 63 -22.94 -22.52 29.97
N SER A 64 -23.98 -21.69 30.00
CA SER A 64 -24.96 -21.60 28.90
C SER A 64 -24.31 -21.21 27.57
N LYS A 65 -23.35 -20.25 27.54
CA LYS A 65 -22.61 -19.85 26.34
C LYS A 65 -21.66 -20.93 25.84
N ILE A 66 -21.03 -21.69 26.73
CA ILE A 66 -20.22 -22.87 26.33
C ILE A 66 -21.13 -23.88 25.65
N THR A 67 -22.31 -24.17 26.23
CA THR A 67 -23.26 -25.11 25.66
C THR A 67 -23.78 -24.62 24.30
N GLU A 68 -24.10 -23.34 24.16
CA GLU A 68 -24.47 -22.71 22.89
C GLU A 68 -23.40 -22.91 21.84
N LEU A 69 -22.14 -22.54 22.17
CA LEU A 69 -20.98 -22.63 21.29
C LEU A 69 -20.71 -24.08 20.83
N LEU A 70 -20.81 -25.03 21.75
CA LEU A 70 -20.63 -26.46 21.43
C LEU A 70 -21.75 -27.03 20.54
N LYS A 71 -22.99 -26.57 20.71
CA LYS A 71 -24.12 -27.04 19.92
C LYS A 71 -24.23 -26.39 18.53
N THR A 72 -23.92 -25.12 18.43
CA THR A 72 -24.17 -24.31 17.23
C THR A 72 -22.89 -23.91 16.47
N GLY A 73 -21.72 -24.09 17.09
CA GLY A 73 -20.44 -23.56 16.58
C GLY A 73 -20.30 -22.05 16.69
N LYS A 74 -21.31 -21.36 17.23
CA LYS A 74 -21.35 -19.88 17.36
C LYS A 74 -21.75 -19.45 18.76
N MET A 75 -21.35 -18.24 19.14
CA MET A 75 -21.78 -17.61 20.39
C MET A 75 -22.48 -16.30 20.05
N GLY A 76 -23.80 -16.25 20.18
CA GLY A 76 -24.62 -15.09 19.78
C GLY A 76 -24.17 -13.78 20.43
N ALA A 77 -23.66 -13.84 21.67
CA ALA A 77 -23.08 -12.66 22.31
C ALA A 77 -21.83 -12.12 21.59
N LEU A 78 -20.98 -12.99 21.04
CA LEU A 78 -19.80 -12.60 20.29
C LEU A 78 -20.18 -12.05 18.91
N GLU A 79 -21.08 -12.72 18.21
CA GLU A 79 -21.52 -12.30 16.88
C GLU A 79 -22.16 -10.91 16.90
N LYS A 80 -22.93 -10.59 17.94
CA LYS A 80 -23.50 -9.24 18.14
C LYS A 80 -22.45 -8.12 18.18
N TYR A 81 -21.27 -8.36 18.79
CA TYR A 81 -20.20 -7.38 18.80
C TYR A 81 -19.42 -7.37 17.48
N ARG A 82 -19.23 -8.52 16.84
CA ARG A 82 -18.62 -8.61 15.51
C ARG A 82 -19.40 -7.83 14.45
N GLU A 83 -20.73 -7.91 14.48
CA GLU A 83 -21.60 -7.16 13.55
C GLU A 83 -21.47 -5.64 13.72
N LYS A 84 -21.09 -5.17 14.91
CA LYS A 84 -20.92 -3.73 15.21
C LYS A 84 -19.49 -3.23 15.00
N THR A 85 -18.53 -4.12 14.78
CA THR A 85 -17.13 -3.80 14.72
C THR A 85 -16.61 -4.08 13.31
N PRO A 86 -15.99 -3.10 12.62
CA PRO A 86 -15.37 -3.35 11.33
C PRO A 86 -14.37 -4.51 11.41
N PRO A 87 -14.34 -5.43 10.43
CA PRO A 87 -13.44 -6.59 10.46
C PRO A 87 -11.98 -6.23 10.69
N GLY A 88 -11.48 -5.16 10.08
CA GLY A 88 -10.10 -4.71 10.24
C GLY A 88 -9.80 -4.19 11.66
N VAL A 89 -10.79 -3.65 12.37
CA VAL A 89 -10.64 -3.24 13.79
C VAL A 89 -10.49 -4.48 14.68
N VAL A 90 -11.26 -5.55 14.38
CA VAL A 90 -11.10 -6.85 15.07
C VAL A 90 -9.70 -7.39 14.83
N GLU A 91 -9.23 -7.31 13.60
CA GLU A 91 -7.91 -7.75 13.17
C GLU A 91 -6.78 -6.99 13.86
N MET A 92 -6.90 -5.68 14.06
CA MET A 92 -5.90 -4.90 14.79
C MET A 92 -5.65 -5.43 16.22
N MET A 93 -6.63 -6.04 16.86
CA MET A 93 -6.46 -6.64 18.19
C MET A 93 -5.57 -7.91 18.18
N GLU A 94 -5.33 -8.49 17.00
CA GLU A 94 -4.41 -9.63 16.84
C GLU A 94 -2.94 -9.19 16.85
N VAL A 95 -2.68 -7.89 16.65
CA VAL A 95 -1.32 -7.33 16.66
C VAL A 95 -0.77 -7.33 18.09
N ASN A 96 0.36 -8.00 18.27
CA ASN A 96 0.94 -8.21 19.61
C ASN A 96 1.23 -6.88 20.34
N GLY A 97 0.61 -6.71 21.53
CA GLY A 97 0.74 -5.50 22.36
C GLY A 97 -0.09 -4.30 21.89
N PHE A 98 -0.99 -4.52 20.93
CA PHE A 98 -1.97 -3.51 20.49
C PHE A 98 -3.38 -3.92 20.98
N GLY A 99 -3.61 -3.73 22.28
CA GLY A 99 -4.84 -4.19 22.95
C GLY A 99 -6.05 -3.28 22.72
N PRO A 100 -7.27 -3.71 23.17
CA PRO A 100 -8.54 -3.06 22.85
C PRO A 100 -8.58 -1.55 23.09
N LYS A 101 -7.95 -1.04 24.16
CA LYS A 101 -7.91 0.40 24.46
C LYS A 101 -7.19 1.22 23.42
N LYS A 102 -6.05 0.72 22.92
CA LYS A 102 -5.29 1.39 21.86
C LYS A 102 -6.00 1.29 20.52
N VAL A 103 -6.56 0.12 20.22
CA VAL A 103 -7.37 -0.11 19.01
C VAL A 103 -8.56 0.84 19.01
N ARG A 104 -9.25 0.99 20.15
CA ARG A 104 -10.36 1.92 20.27
C ARG A 104 -9.96 3.37 19.98
N SER A 105 -8.83 3.82 20.54
CA SER A 105 -8.34 5.18 20.29
C SER A 105 -8.06 5.42 18.81
N VAL A 106 -7.37 4.53 18.12
CA VAL A 106 -7.13 4.66 16.67
C VAL A 106 -8.43 4.57 15.86
N TRP A 107 -9.37 3.72 16.24
CA TRP A 107 -10.64 3.57 15.53
C TRP A 107 -11.52 4.81 15.68
N HIS A 108 -11.80 5.23 16.94
CA HIS A 108 -12.75 6.32 17.20
C HIS A 108 -12.15 7.71 17.06
N ASP A 109 -10.88 7.91 17.48
CA ASP A 109 -10.26 9.24 17.49
C ASP A 109 -9.61 9.57 16.14
N MET A 110 -9.18 8.55 15.37
CA MET A 110 -8.47 8.71 14.09
C MET A 110 -9.25 8.18 12.88
N GLY A 111 -10.36 7.45 13.09
CA GLY A 111 -11.16 6.86 12.01
C GLY A 111 -10.45 5.72 11.26
N ILE A 112 -9.45 5.07 11.87
CA ILE A 112 -8.68 3.99 11.27
C ILE A 112 -9.42 2.66 11.48
N GLU A 113 -9.74 1.97 10.41
CA GLU A 113 -10.54 0.74 10.43
C GLU A 113 -9.82 -0.50 9.92
N SER A 114 -8.55 -0.37 9.46
CA SER A 114 -7.76 -1.50 8.97
C SER A 114 -6.29 -1.43 9.41
N ILE A 115 -5.62 -2.59 9.36
CA ILE A 115 -4.16 -2.68 9.65
C ILE A 115 -3.34 -1.88 8.65
N GLY A 116 -3.74 -1.86 7.37
CA GLY A 116 -3.06 -1.09 6.35
C GLY A 116 -3.18 0.42 6.58
N GLU A 117 -4.36 0.91 6.98
CA GLU A 117 -4.54 2.32 7.37
C GLU A 117 -3.71 2.68 8.60
N LEU A 118 -3.69 1.79 9.61
CA LEU A 118 -2.90 1.98 10.81
C LEU A 118 -1.40 2.04 10.50
N TRP A 119 -0.93 1.15 9.63
CA TRP A 119 0.46 1.13 9.20
C TRP A 119 0.81 2.41 8.40
N TYR A 120 -0.06 2.82 7.47
CA TYR A 120 0.09 4.05 6.73
C TYR A 120 0.14 5.28 7.65
N ALA A 121 -0.76 5.36 8.64
CA ALA A 121 -0.76 6.44 9.64
C ALA A 121 0.53 6.47 10.48
N CYS A 122 1.15 5.30 10.74
CA CYS A 122 2.47 5.24 11.37
C CYS A 122 3.57 5.84 10.47
N ASN A 123 3.53 5.59 9.16
CA ASN A 123 4.50 6.14 8.23
C ASN A 123 4.40 7.66 8.09
N GLU A 124 3.20 8.20 8.15
CA GLU A 124 2.94 9.63 8.10
C GLU A 124 2.99 10.32 9.48
N ASN A 125 3.53 9.64 10.51
CA ASN A 125 3.67 10.15 11.87
C ASN A 125 2.38 10.67 12.53
N ARG A 126 1.23 10.30 12.02
CA ARG A 126 -0.07 10.75 12.52
C ARG A 126 -0.37 10.29 13.95
N LEU A 127 0.16 9.12 14.37
CA LEU A 127 -0.10 8.60 15.70
C LEU A 127 0.55 9.43 16.80
N VAL A 128 1.69 10.05 16.53
CA VAL A 128 2.47 10.78 17.54
C VAL A 128 1.68 11.93 18.17
N ALA A 129 0.75 12.52 17.43
CA ALA A 129 -0.11 13.60 17.91
C ALA A 129 -1.18 13.12 18.92
N PHE A 130 -1.42 11.82 19.03
CA PHE A 130 -2.47 11.27 19.89
C PHE A 130 -1.92 10.78 21.25
N LYS A 131 -2.70 11.03 22.30
CA LYS A 131 -2.34 10.65 23.66
C LYS A 131 -2.11 9.15 23.79
N GLY A 132 -0.93 8.77 24.25
CA GLY A 132 -0.54 7.36 24.40
C GLY A 132 0.29 6.78 23.24
N PHE A 133 0.53 7.57 22.19
CA PHE A 133 1.39 7.23 21.06
C PHE A 133 2.54 8.24 20.96
N GLY A 134 3.68 7.94 21.59
CA GLY A 134 4.91 8.71 21.34
C GLY A 134 5.70 8.07 20.18
N LEU A 135 6.72 8.76 19.67
CA LEU A 135 7.58 8.29 18.57
C LEU A 135 8.02 6.83 18.75
N LYS A 136 8.53 6.46 19.94
CA LYS A 136 8.95 5.08 20.22
C LYS A 136 7.80 4.07 20.09
N THR A 137 6.60 4.42 20.56
CA THR A 137 5.43 3.54 20.50
C THR A 137 4.97 3.35 19.06
N GLN A 138 5.02 4.41 18.25
CA GLN A 138 4.70 4.37 16.82
C GLN A 138 5.69 3.48 16.06
N GLU A 139 7.00 3.64 16.29
CA GLU A 139 8.04 2.82 15.67
C GLU A 139 7.92 1.33 16.03
N ASP A 140 7.67 1.02 17.33
CA ASP A 140 7.44 -0.36 17.77
C ASP A 140 6.16 -0.96 17.13
N LEU A 141 5.11 -0.15 16.97
CA LEU A 141 3.87 -0.57 16.32
C LEU A 141 4.10 -0.80 14.83
N LYS A 142 4.79 0.12 14.15
CA LYS A 142 5.14 0.00 12.73
C LYS A 142 5.82 -1.35 12.43
N LYS A 143 6.86 -1.71 13.18
CA LYS A 143 7.56 -3.00 13.03
C LYS A 143 6.64 -4.21 13.22
N LYS A 144 5.71 -4.14 14.18
CA LYS A 144 4.74 -5.23 14.43
C LYS A 144 3.72 -5.36 13.31
N LEU A 145 3.28 -4.24 12.76
CA LEU A 145 2.37 -4.22 11.62
C LEU A 145 3.04 -4.75 10.35
N GLU A 146 4.28 -4.38 10.10
CA GLU A 146 5.09 -4.95 9.01
C GLU A 146 5.19 -6.46 9.12
N PHE A 147 5.57 -6.97 10.29
CA PHE A 147 5.63 -8.41 10.54
C PHE A 147 4.28 -9.09 10.31
N TYR A 148 3.19 -8.47 10.77
CA TYR A 148 1.85 -9.00 10.57
C TYR A 148 1.45 -9.05 9.08
N LEU A 149 1.69 -7.97 8.34
CA LEU A 149 1.40 -7.89 6.90
C LEU A 149 2.22 -8.91 6.10
N LYS A 150 3.52 -9.03 6.38
CA LYS A 150 4.38 -10.05 5.75
C LYS A 150 3.89 -11.49 6.02
N SER A 151 3.28 -11.74 7.17
CA SER A 151 2.72 -13.07 7.49
C SER A 151 1.54 -13.48 6.59
N ARG A 152 0.93 -12.54 5.89
CA ARG A 152 -0.16 -12.78 4.93
C ARG A 152 0.31 -13.07 3.51
N ASN A 153 1.62 -13.15 3.28
CA ASN A 153 2.26 -13.46 1.99
C ASN A 153 1.94 -12.47 0.86
N LYS A 154 1.49 -11.23 1.19
CA LYS A 154 1.30 -10.15 0.21
C LYS A 154 2.21 -8.99 0.58
N LEU A 155 2.93 -8.47 -0.40
CA LEU A 155 3.89 -7.38 -0.22
C LEU A 155 3.50 -6.19 -1.10
N HIS A 156 3.77 -4.98 -0.62
CA HIS A 156 3.85 -3.81 -1.47
C HIS A 156 5.07 -3.91 -2.38
N LEU A 157 5.06 -3.18 -3.49
CA LEU A 157 6.13 -3.25 -4.49
C LEU A 157 7.52 -2.93 -3.92
N ASP A 158 7.62 -1.90 -3.08
CA ASP A 158 8.85 -1.49 -2.40
C ASP A 158 9.41 -2.59 -1.49
N ALA A 159 8.57 -3.13 -0.62
CA ALA A 159 8.95 -4.21 0.28
C ALA A 159 9.37 -5.48 -0.47
N ALA A 160 8.68 -5.82 -1.57
CA ALA A 160 9.03 -6.97 -2.39
C ALA A 160 10.35 -6.76 -3.15
N GLU A 161 10.64 -5.54 -3.60
CA GLU A 161 11.90 -5.18 -4.26
C GLU A 161 13.08 -5.31 -3.28
N GLU A 162 12.94 -4.75 -2.06
CA GLU A 162 13.95 -4.86 -1.01
C GLU A 162 14.26 -6.32 -0.63
N GLU A 163 13.22 -7.14 -0.40
CA GLU A 163 13.36 -8.56 -0.08
C GLU A 163 14.02 -9.34 -1.23
N ALA A 164 13.64 -9.06 -2.49
CA ALA A 164 14.22 -9.70 -3.66
C ALA A 164 15.70 -9.34 -3.85
N ASP A 165 16.07 -8.08 -3.63
CA ASP A 165 17.46 -7.60 -3.73
C ASP A 165 18.33 -8.26 -2.66
N MET A 166 17.88 -8.30 -1.41
CA MET A 166 18.59 -8.97 -0.32
C MET A 166 18.75 -10.48 -0.60
N LEU A 167 17.67 -11.15 -0.97
CA LEU A 167 17.69 -12.58 -1.30
C LEU A 167 18.56 -12.86 -2.53
N GLY A 168 18.48 -12.02 -3.56
CA GLY A 168 19.29 -12.13 -4.78
C GLY A 168 20.79 -12.00 -4.51
N ALA A 169 21.17 -11.01 -3.71
CA ALA A 169 22.57 -10.82 -3.28
C ALA A 169 23.07 -12.02 -2.45
N TRP A 170 22.25 -12.50 -1.53
CA TRP A 170 22.57 -13.66 -0.69
C TRP A 170 22.73 -14.95 -1.51
N LEU A 171 21.78 -15.24 -2.41
CA LEU A 171 21.85 -16.40 -3.31
C LEU A 171 23.09 -16.34 -4.20
N SER A 172 23.40 -15.19 -4.80
CA SER A 172 24.59 -14.99 -5.63
C SER A 172 25.90 -15.20 -4.85
N GLY A 173 25.91 -14.82 -3.57
CA GLY A 173 27.04 -15.06 -2.66
C GLY A 173 27.25 -16.55 -2.32
N LYS A 174 26.16 -17.29 -2.13
CA LYS A 174 26.17 -18.73 -1.82
C LYS A 174 26.44 -19.59 -3.06
N LEU A 175 25.88 -19.22 -4.21
CA LEU A 175 25.90 -19.99 -5.46
C LEU A 175 26.82 -19.32 -6.49
N ARG A 176 28.12 -19.51 -6.34
CA ARG A 176 29.12 -18.87 -7.23
C ARG A 176 28.84 -19.22 -8.69
N GLY A 177 28.71 -18.17 -9.52
CA GLY A 177 28.45 -18.32 -10.95
C GLY A 177 26.97 -18.59 -11.30
N ALA A 178 26.06 -18.58 -10.34
CA ALA A 178 24.63 -18.63 -10.62
C ALA A 178 24.15 -17.33 -11.25
N LEU A 179 23.18 -17.45 -12.16
CA LEU A 179 22.36 -16.35 -12.65
C LEU A 179 21.16 -16.24 -11.72
N VAL A 180 20.92 -15.05 -11.15
CA VAL A 180 19.80 -14.84 -10.21
C VAL A 180 19.00 -13.62 -10.66
N ALA A 181 17.68 -13.74 -10.76
CA ALA A 181 16.80 -12.63 -11.10
C ALA A 181 15.42 -12.78 -10.45
N PRO A 182 14.75 -11.68 -10.05
CA PRO A 182 13.34 -11.71 -9.73
C PRO A 182 12.52 -12.01 -10.99
N VAL A 183 11.38 -12.67 -10.82
CA VAL A 183 10.45 -12.99 -11.91
C VAL A 183 9.00 -12.70 -11.48
N GLY A 184 8.02 -13.12 -12.28
CA GLY A 184 6.60 -13.00 -11.95
C GLY A 184 6.14 -11.54 -11.78
N GLU A 185 5.31 -11.33 -10.78
CA GLU A 185 4.66 -10.05 -10.49
C GLU A 185 5.66 -8.93 -10.20
N LEU A 186 6.73 -9.23 -9.45
CA LEU A 186 7.74 -8.23 -9.10
C LEU A 186 8.45 -7.72 -10.36
N ARG A 187 8.88 -8.61 -11.26
CA ARG A 187 9.54 -8.19 -12.49
C ARG A 187 8.60 -7.41 -13.41
N ARG A 188 7.29 -7.71 -13.38
CA ARG A 188 6.26 -6.94 -14.08
C ARG A 188 5.83 -5.66 -13.38
N ARG A 189 6.46 -5.31 -12.25
CA ARG A 189 6.13 -4.09 -11.49
C ARG A 189 4.66 -4.02 -11.07
N CYS A 190 4.09 -5.13 -10.60
CA CYS A 190 2.74 -5.13 -10.05
C CYS A 190 2.69 -4.32 -8.74
N PRO A 191 1.64 -3.53 -8.48
CA PRO A 191 1.51 -2.72 -7.26
C PRO A 191 1.50 -3.55 -5.96
N VAL A 192 0.96 -4.76 -6.03
CA VAL A 192 0.94 -5.75 -4.96
C VAL A 192 1.57 -7.04 -5.49
N ILE A 193 2.44 -7.63 -4.70
CA ILE A 193 3.11 -8.89 -4.99
C ILE A 193 2.50 -9.97 -4.11
N GLU A 194 1.80 -10.93 -4.73
CA GLU A 194 1.21 -12.07 -4.04
C GLU A 194 2.21 -13.23 -3.92
N LYS A 195 3.15 -13.30 -4.87
CA LYS A 195 4.21 -14.32 -4.89
C LYS A 195 5.55 -13.65 -5.15
N LEU A 196 6.43 -13.67 -4.16
CA LEU A 196 7.82 -13.27 -4.35
C LEU A 196 8.58 -14.44 -5.00
N GLU A 197 8.90 -14.29 -6.28
CA GLU A 197 9.48 -15.35 -7.10
C GLU A 197 10.88 -14.96 -7.59
N MET A 198 11.83 -15.90 -7.40
CA MET A 198 13.21 -15.77 -7.89
C MET A 198 13.53 -16.90 -8.86
N LEU A 199 14.22 -16.59 -9.95
CA LEU A 199 14.79 -17.57 -10.86
C LEU A 199 16.29 -17.70 -10.60
N VAL A 200 16.75 -18.96 -10.49
CA VAL A 200 18.16 -19.30 -10.25
C VAL A 200 18.66 -20.24 -11.35
N GLY A 201 19.54 -19.74 -12.21
CA GLY A 201 20.26 -20.51 -13.22
C GLY A 201 21.53 -21.11 -12.61
N TYR A 202 21.46 -22.38 -12.19
CA TYR A 202 22.58 -23.07 -11.54
C TYR A 202 22.56 -24.56 -11.81
N ASN A 203 23.71 -25.10 -12.23
CA ASN A 203 23.84 -26.51 -12.67
C ASN A 203 24.08 -27.49 -11.51
N GLY A 204 24.32 -27.00 -10.29
CA GLY A 204 24.51 -27.82 -9.09
C GLY A 204 23.25 -27.93 -8.23
N GLU A 205 23.37 -28.55 -7.08
CA GLU A 205 22.32 -28.59 -6.06
C GLU A 205 22.25 -27.28 -5.29
N ILE A 206 21.04 -26.83 -4.94
CA ILE A 206 20.82 -25.63 -4.14
C ILE A 206 20.25 -25.91 -2.73
N ASN A 207 20.15 -27.19 -2.33
CA ASN A 207 19.58 -27.58 -1.03
C ASN A 207 20.30 -26.93 0.17
N PHE A 208 21.59 -26.64 0.03
CA PHE A 208 22.41 -26.04 1.09
C PHE A 208 22.10 -24.56 1.37
N VAL A 209 21.37 -23.86 0.49
CA VAL A 209 20.93 -22.49 0.76
C VAL A 209 19.77 -22.45 1.75
N PHE A 210 19.11 -23.56 2.00
CA PHE A 210 18.07 -23.69 3.01
C PHE A 210 18.71 -24.04 4.36
N ASP A 211 19.40 -23.06 4.97
CA ASP A 211 20.19 -23.23 6.19
C ASP A 211 19.35 -23.29 7.49
N GLY A 212 18.06 -22.98 7.39
CA GLY A 212 17.15 -22.94 8.54
C GLY A 212 17.28 -21.65 9.40
N GLU A 213 18.21 -20.78 9.05
CA GLU A 213 18.43 -19.49 9.70
C GLU A 213 17.93 -18.35 8.80
N THR A 214 18.59 -18.15 7.65
CA THR A 214 18.23 -17.09 6.68
C THR A 214 17.05 -17.50 5.81
N LEU A 215 17.03 -18.78 5.38
CA LEU A 215 16.01 -19.32 4.49
C LEU A 215 15.63 -20.73 4.92
N THR A 216 14.38 -20.92 5.31
CA THR A 216 13.83 -22.23 5.71
C THR A 216 13.01 -22.83 4.56
N LEU A 217 13.34 -24.06 4.15
CA LEU A 217 12.54 -24.79 3.16
C LEU A 217 11.23 -25.29 3.78
N GLU A 218 10.09 -24.96 3.15
CA GLU A 218 8.78 -25.50 3.50
C GLU A 218 8.35 -26.64 2.57
N HIS A 219 8.57 -26.47 1.26
CA HIS A 219 8.14 -27.43 0.26
C HIS A 219 9.08 -27.44 -0.95
N LYS A 220 9.17 -28.57 -1.63
CA LYS A 220 9.90 -28.74 -2.89
C LYS A 220 9.04 -29.54 -3.87
N GLU A 221 8.81 -28.98 -5.05
CA GLU A 221 8.13 -29.64 -6.15
C GLU A 221 8.95 -29.45 -7.43
N ALA A 222 9.40 -30.57 -8.01
CA ALA A 222 10.32 -30.55 -9.16
C ALA A 222 11.51 -29.60 -8.93
N ASN A 223 11.59 -28.52 -9.72
CA ASN A 223 12.65 -27.52 -9.65
C ASN A 223 12.18 -26.20 -8.96
N THR A 224 11.07 -26.25 -8.25
CA THR A 224 10.55 -25.10 -7.47
C THR A 224 10.65 -25.42 -5.99
N PHE A 225 11.24 -24.50 -5.25
CA PHE A 225 11.36 -24.55 -3.80
C PHE A 225 10.52 -23.45 -3.21
N THR A 226 9.67 -23.77 -2.26
CA THR A 226 8.93 -22.80 -1.45
C THR A 226 9.58 -22.74 -0.07
N GLY A 227 9.93 -21.57 0.36
CA GLY A 227 10.61 -21.35 1.64
C GLY A 227 10.20 -20.03 2.30
N ARG A 228 10.68 -19.83 3.53
CA ARG A 228 10.52 -18.57 4.26
C ARG A 228 11.85 -17.98 4.64
N LEU A 229 11.95 -16.67 4.52
CA LEU A 229 13.03 -15.88 5.09
C LEU A 229 12.87 -15.77 6.62
N ASP A 230 13.91 -15.36 7.33
CA ASP A 230 13.93 -15.16 8.78
C ASP A 230 12.84 -14.19 9.27
N ASN A 231 12.47 -13.21 8.45
CA ASN A 231 11.39 -12.25 8.70
C ASN A 231 9.99 -12.76 8.31
N ASN A 232 9.85 -14.08 8.04
CA ASN A 232 8.62 -14.77 7.68
C ASN A 232 8.09 -14.51 6.24
N THR A 233 8.82 -13.81 5.38
CA THR A 233 8.42 -13.61 3.97
C THR A 233 8.44 -14.93 3.21
N LEU A 234 7.32 -15.29 2.56
CA LEU A 234 7.21 -16.47 1.71
C LEU A 234 7.85 -16.22 0.35
N VAL A 235 8.76 -17.09 -0.05
CA VAL A 235 9.48 -16.97 -1.32
C VAL A 235 9.39 -18.27 -2.13
N TYR A 236 9.38 -18.10 -3.46
CA TYR A 236 9.42 -19.18 -4.43
C TYR A 236 10.73 -19.10 -5.21
N ILE A 237 11.55 -20.13 -5.16
CA ILE A 237 12.82 -20.20 -5.88
C ILE A 237 12.70 -21.25 -6.98
N HIS A 238 12.82 -20.82 -8.22
CA HIS A 238 12.76 -21.65 -9.40
C HIS A 238 14.15 -21.93 -9.90
N GLN A 239 14.60 -23.17 -9.86
CA GLN A 239 15.90 -23.57 -10.37
C GLN A 239 15.81 -24.00 -11.84
N CYS A 240 16.77 -23.57 -12.65
CA CYS A 240 17.00 -24.08 -13.99
C CYS A 240 18.50 -24.24 -14.25
N ARG A 241 18.85 -24.87 -15.38
CA ARG A 241 20.23 -24.85 -15.87
C ARG A 241 20.57 -23.45 -16.40
N GLY A 242 21.86 -23.06 -16.32
CA GLY A 242 22.33 -21.77 -16.82
C GLY A 242 22.02 -21.54 -18.30
N GLU A 243 22.16 -22.59 -19.13
CA GLU A 243 21.95 -22.52 -20.58
C GLU A 243 20.50 -22.19 -20.97
N VAL A 244 19.53 -22.52 -20.12
CA VAL A 244 18.10 -22.25 -20.38
C VAL A 244 17.56 -21.07 -19.57
N PHE A 245 18.43 -20.36 -18.85
CA PHE A 245 18.03 -19.24 -18.00
C PHE A 245 17.26 -18.14 -18.76
N PRO A 246 17.68 -17.69 -19.96
CA PRO A 246 16.96 -16.63 -20.67
C PRO A 246 15.55 -17.04 -21.07
N SER A 247 15.36 -18.28 -21.57
CA SER A 247 14.03 -18.78 -21.92
C SER A 247 13.14 -18.96 -20.67
N GLN A 248 13.71 -19.43 -19.55
CA GLN A 248 12.99 -19.52 -18.27
C GLN A 248 12.66 -18.15 -17.68
N LEU A 249 13.57 -17.19 -17.81
CA LEU A 249 13.35 -15.80 -17.43
C LEU A 249 12.15 -15.21 -18.20
N PHE A 250 12.11 -15.40 -19.52
CA PHE A 250 10.99 -15.00 -20.35
C PHE A 250 9.68 -15.65 -19.90
N HIS A 251 9.65 -16.99 -19.77
CA HIS A 251 8.47 -17.75 -19.40
C HIS A 251 7.90 -17.39 -18.02
N ARG A 252 8.79 -17.07 -17.08
CA ARG A 252 8.35 -16.74 -15.71
C ARG A 252 8.07 -15.26 -15.48
N THR A 253 8.35 -14.40 -16.48
CA THR A 253 8.10 -12.96 -16.37
C THR A 253 6.70 -12.58 -16.80
N GLY A 254 6.26 -12.98 -18.00
CA GLY A 254 4.95 -12.58 -18.52
C GLY A 254 3.79 -13.21 -17.75
N SER A 255 2.64 -12.54 -17.79
CA SER A 255 1.39 -13.12 -17.30
C SER A 255 1.04 -14.40 -18.08
N GLU A 256 0.14 -15.21 -17.55
CA GLU A 256 -0.33 -16.42 -18.24
C GLU A 256 -0.94 -16.09 -19.61
N ALA A 257 -1.72 -15.01 -19.70
CA ALA A 257 -2.34 -14.56 -20.94
C ALA A 257 -1.30 -14.15 -22.01
N PHE A 258 -0.29 -13.38 -21.61
CA PHE A 258 0.82 -13.00 -22.48
C PHE A 258 1.62 -14.21 -22.93
N GLN A 259 2.01 -15.08 -21.98
CA GLN A 259 2.81 -16.27 -22.25
C GLN A 259 2.12 -17.19 -23.26
N LYS A 260 0.86 -17.51 -22.99
CA LYS A 260 0.07 -18.36 -23.90
C LYS A 260 0.01 -17.77 -25.30
N ALA A 261 -0.33 -16.48 -25.43
CA ALA A 261 -0.44 -15.83 -26.73
C ALA A 261 0.90 -15.77 -27.49
N PHE A 262 2.02 -15.65 -26.79
CA PHE A 262 3.35 -15.65 -27.39
C PHE A 262 3.78 -17.05 -27.83
N THR A 263 3.72 -18.03 -26.92
CA THR A 263 4.23 -19.39 -27.18
C THR A 263 3.38 -20.22 -28.15
N ASP A 264 2.11 -19.87 -28.33
CA ASP A 264 1.27 -20.44 -29.37
C ASP A 264 1.79 -20.10 -30.79
N LEU A 265 2.60 -19.04 -30.92
CA LEU A 265 3.08 -18.50 -32.20
C LEU A 265 4.59 -18.65 -32.41
N TYR A 266 5.38 -18.67 -31.33
CA TYR A 266 6.85 -18.59 -31.40
C TYR A 266 7.53 -19.59 -30.46
N ASP A 267 8.61 -20.21 -30.96
CA ASP A 267 9.52 -21.02 -30.15
C ASP A 267 10.55 -20.13 -29.45
N VAL A 268 10.67 -20.31 -28.15
CA VAL A 268 11.56 -19.52 -27.26
C VAL A 268 12.77 -20.33 -26.78
N THR A 269 13.02 -21.52 -27.33
CA THR A 269 14.10 -22.41 -26.88
C THR A 269 15.43 -22.10 -27.58
N GLY A 270 16.53 -22.36 -26.87
CA GLY A 270 17.89 -22.30 -27.45
C GLY A 270 18.40 -20.90 -27.81
N LEU A 271 17.98 -19.88 -27.04
CA LEU A 271 18.38 -18.50 -27.21
C LEU A 271 19.13 -18.01 -25.98
N ASP A 272 20.14 -17.17 -26.16
CA ASP A 272 21.05 -16.72 -25.11
C ASP A 272 20.55 -15.51 -24.34
N THR A 273 19.59 -14.76 -24.90
CA THR A 273 19.00 -13.57 -24.29
C THR A 273 17.50 -13.45 -24.56
N GLU A 274 16.79 -12.69 -23.71
CA GLU A 274 15.38 -12.37 -23.99
C GLU A 274 15.21 -11.48 -25.22
N PHE A 275 16.19 -10.62 -25.55
CA PHE A 275 16.16 -9.81 -26.77
C PHE A 275 16.11 -10.67 -28.03
N GLU A 276 16.87 -11.76 -28.08
CA GLU A 276 16.86 -12.70 -29.21
C GLU A 276 15.50 -13.40 -29.36
N ILE A 277 14.77 -13.61 -28.26
CA ILE A 277 13.41 -14.17 -28.31
C ILE A 277 12.48 -13.25 -29.11
N PHE A 278 12.51 -11.95 -28.82
CA PHE A 278 11.69 -10.96 -29.53
C PHE A 278 12.19 -10.70 -30.95
N ASP A 279 13.48 -10.66 -31.16
CA ASP A 279 14.09 -10.47 -32.49
C ASP A 279 13.73 -11.62 -33.43
N LYS A 280 13.85 -12.88 -32.99
CA LYS A 280 13.41 -14.08 -33.73
C LYS A 280 11.90 -14.05 -34.06
N ALA A 281 11.10 -13.46 -33.17
CA ALA A 281 9.68 -13.25 -33.40
C ALA A 281 9.38 -12.06 -34.34
N GLY A 282 10.40 -11.30 -34.76
CA GLY A 282 10.27 -10.13 -35.61
C GLY A 282 9.63 -8.92 -34.92
N MET A 283 9.78 -8.83 -33.60
CA MET A 283 9.18 -7.79 -32.75
C MET A 283 10.26 -7.02 -31.99
N PRO A 284 10.04 -5.74 -31.66
CA PRO A 284 10.85 -5.04 -30.68
C PRO A 284 10.71 -5.69 -29.30
N TYR A 285 11.74 -5.51 -28.47
CA TYR A 285 11.69 -5.96 -27.07
C TYR A 285 10.49 -5.34 -26.37
N ILE A 286 9.75 -6.17 -25.66
CA ILE A 286 8.62 -5.73 -24.83
C ILE A 286 9.09 -5.70 -23.38
N GLU A 287 9.01 -4.53 -22.77
CA GLU A 287 9.40 -4.36 -21.36
C GLU A 287 8.60 -5.28 -20.45
N PRO A 288 9.21 -5.84 -19.38
CA PRO A 288 8.52 -6.77 -18.48
C PRO A 288 7.19 -6.26 -17.94
N GLU A 289 7.12 -4.98 -17.56
CA GLU A 289 5.92 -4.35 -17.02
C GLU A 289 4.74 -4.28 -18.00
N LEU A 290 4.99 -4.42 -19.31
CA LEU A 290 3.96 -4.45 -20.34
C LEU A 290 3.45 -5.86 -20.67
N ARG A 291 4.07 -6.92 -20.16
CA ARG A 291 3.77 -8.32 -20.52
C ARG A 291 2.57 -8.87 -19.74
N GLU A 292 1.44 -8.13 -19.73
CA GLU A 292 0.21 -8.50 -19.00
C GLU A 292 -0.85 -9.12 -19.90
N THR A 293 -0.99 -8.63 -21.14
CA THR A 293 -2.06 -9.06 -22.03
C THR A 293 -1.56 -9.42 -23.42
N ALA A 294 -2.37 -10.15 -24.19
CA ALA A 294 -2.05 -10.50 -25.57
C ALA A 294 -2.02 -9.29 -26.52
N GLU A 295 -2.75 -8.22 -26.21
CA GLU A 295 -2.85 -7.02 -27.06
C GLU A 295 -1.51 -6.34 -27.25
N ILE A 296 -0.60 -6.43 -26.27
CA ILE A 296 0.74 -5.84 -26.40
C ILE A 296 1.55 -6.46 -27.55
N LEU A 297 1.31 -7.73 -27.86
CA LEU A 297 1.96 -8.43 -28.98
C LEU A 297 1.53 -7.83 -30.34
N VAL A 298 0.27 -7.43 -30.44
CA VAL A 298 -0.26 -6.77 -31.66
C VAL A 298 0.40 -5.40 -31.81
N GLN A 299 0.51 -4.63 -30.71
CA GLN A 299 1.19 -3.33 -30.71
C GLN A 299 2.67 -3.47 -31.08
N ALA A 300 3.36 -4.48 -30.52
CA ALA A 300 4.75 -4.75 -30.83
C ALA A 300 4.96 -5.12 -32.31
N LYS A 301 4.14 -6.01 -32.88
CA LYS A 301 4.19 -6.35 -34.31
C LYS A 301 4.01 -5.16 -35.22
N ASN A 302 3.12 -4.25 -34.86
CA ASN A 302 2.84 -3.03 -35.63
C ASN A 302 3.86 -1.91 -35.33
N ARG A 303 4.87 -2.15 -34.50
CA ARG A 303 5.85 -1.14 -34.03
C ARG A 303 5.18 0.07 -33.37
N GLN A 304 4.15 -0.19 -32.57
CA GLN A 304 3.32 0.80 -31.87
C GLN A 304 3.51 0.72 -30.35
N LEU A 305 4.61 0.13 -29.87
CA LEU A 305 4.94 0.19 -28.44
C LEU A 305 5.18 1.63 -28.02
N PRO A 306 4.68 2.05 -26.85
CA PRO A 306 4.94 3.39 -26.34
C PRO A 306 6.43 3.56 -25.97
N GLU A 307 6.95 4.76 -26.20
CA GLU A 307 8.23 5.18 -25.59
C GLU A 307 7.95 5.51 -24.14
N LEU A 308 8.34 4.60 -23.25
CA LEU A 308 8.02 4.71 -21.83
C LEU A 308 8.88 5.77 -21.13
N ILE A 309 8.26 6.51 -20.22
CA ILE A 309 8.98 7.48 -19.38
C ILE A 309 10.08 6.80 -18.53
N THR A 310 11.01 7.61 -18.10
CA THR A 310 12.07 7.27 -17.14
C THR A 310 12.09 8.29 -15.99
N GLU A 311 12.82 8.03 -14.94
CA GLU A 311 13.00 9.01 -13.85
C GLU A 311 13.66 10.31 -14.35
N ALA A 312 14.53 10.24 -15.36
CA ALA A 312 15.16 11.40 -15.97
C ALA A 312 14.20 12.35 -16.73
N ASP A 313 12.97 11.93 -16.98
CA ASP A 313 11.95 12.78 -17.58
C ASP A 313 11.23 13.67 -16.56
N LEU A 314 11.49 13.46 -15.26
CA LEU A 314 10.93 14.25 -14.16
C LEU A 314 11.89 15.40 -13.82
N ASN A 315 11.56 16.62 -14.25
CA ASN A 315 12.38 17.81 -13.94
C ASN A 315 12.18 18.30 -12.51
N GLY A 316 11.05 17.99 -11.88
CA GLY A 316 10.74 18.38 -10.52
C GLY A 316 9.64 17.52 -9.93
N ILE A 317 9.36 17.74 -8.68
CA ILE A 317 8.35 17.02 -7.90
C ILE A 317 7.40 18.00 -7.21
N VAL A 318 6.17 17.58 -7.05
CA VAL A 318 5.18 18.28 -6.23
C VAL A 318 4.54 17.27 -5.26
N HIS A 319 3.61 17.69 -4.42
CA HIS A 319 3.01 16.90 -3.35
C HIS A 319 4.05 16.48 -2.31
N VAL A 320 4.53 17.49 -1.59
CA VAL A 320 5.55 17.36 -0.54
C VAL A 320 5.09 18.11 0.70
N HIS A 321 5.17 17.44 1.85
CA HIS A 321 4.78 17.95 3.16
C HIS A 321 6.01 18.34 3.98
N THR A 322 5.85 19.34 4.84
CA THR A 322 6.90 19.86 5.71
C THR A 322 6.43 19.89 7.17
N THR A 323 7.29 20.36 8.09
CA THR A 323 6.90 20.61 9.48
C THR A 323 5.84 21.72 9.64
N TYR A 324 5.43 22.35 8.56
CA TYR A 324 4.25 23.23 8.57
C TYR A 324 2.96 22.41 8.79
N SER A 325 2.86 21.21 8.25
CA SER A 325 1.78 20.26 8.56
C SER A 325 2.31 19.05 9.34
N ASP A 326 2.39 17.91 8.76
CA ASP A 326 2.77 16.61 9.37
C ASP A 326 4.06 16.00 8.81
N GLY A 327 4.78 16.72 7.95
CA GLY A 327 6.10 16.30 7.51
C GLY A 327 7.15 16.27 8.62
N LEU A 328 8.17 15.44 8.45
CA LEU A 328 9.27 15.26 9.43
C LEU A 328 10.36 16.33 9.35
N HIS A 329 10.50 16.98 8.20
CA HIS A 329 11.61 17.88 7.92
C HIS A 329 11.11 19.29 7.63
N SER A 330 11.97 20.29 7.92
CA SER A 330 11.65 21.68 7.62
C SER A 330 11.50 21.91 6.12
N LEU A 331 10.80 22.98 5.76
CA LEU A 331 10.68 23.42 4.37
C LEU A 331 12.06 23.54 3.71
N ARG A 332 13.02 24.18 4.38
CA ARG A 332 14.41 24.30 3.92
C ARG A 332 15.07 22.96 3.68
N ASP A 333 14.93 22.01 4.60
CA ASP A 333 15.56 20.69 4.47
C ASP A 333 15.01 19.91 3.28
N MET A 334 13.68 19.93 3.07
CA MET A 334 13.03 19.27 1.93
C MET A 334 13.50 19.88 0.61
N CYS A 335 13.50 21.23 0.52
CA CYS A 335 13.95 21.94 -0.68
C CYS A 335 15.43 21.70 -0.99
N THR A 336 16.30 21.74 0.02
CA THR A 336 17.73 21.47 -0.13
C THR A 336 17.95 20.07 -0.66
N TYR A 337 17.27 19.09 -0.08
CA TYR A 337 17.39 17.68 -0.46
C TYR A 337 16.94 17.44 -1.92
N ALA A 338 15.78 17.98 -2.32
CA ALA A 338 15.29 17.86 -3.70
C ALA A 338 16.25 18.50 -4.71
N ARG A 339 16.79 19.71 -4.41
CA ARG A 339 17.80 20.35 -5.24
C ARG A 339 19.07 19.49 -5.37
N ASP A 340 19.53 18.93 -4.27
CA ASP A 340 20.76 18.11 -4.24
C ASP A 340 20.58 16.77 -4.98
N LEU A 341 19.34 16.28 -5.14
CA LEU A 341 18.97 15.17 -6.02
C LEU A 341 18.96 15.56 -7.51
N GLY A 342 19.07 16.84 -7.85
CA GLY A 342 19.14 17.32 -9.23
C GLY A 342 17.81 17.77 -9.83
N TYR A 343 16.74 17.89 -9.03
CA TYR A 343 15.47 18.48 -9.51
C TYR A 343 15.62 19.97 -9.77
N GLU A 344 14.88 20.47 -10.76
CA GLU A 344 14.86 21.89 -11.12
C GLU A 344 13.86 22.69 -10.25
N TYR A 345 12.82 22.02 -9.72
CA TYR A 345 11.82 22.62 -8.83
C TYR A 345 11.24 21.60 -7.84
N ILE A 346 10.66 22.15 -6.77
CA ILE A 346 9.81 21.43 -5.81
C ILE A 346 8.52 22.22 -5.55
N GLY A 347 7.41 21.52 -5.45
CA GLY A 347 6.13 22.11 -5.01
C GLY A 347 5.79 21.68 -3.59
N ILE A 348 5.69 22.64 -2.68
CA ILE A 348 5.29 22.40 -1.29
C ILE A 348 3.77 22.41 -1.20
N THR A 349 3.19 21.38 -0.57
CA THR A 349 1.75 21.14 -0.52
C THR A 349 1.31 20.64 0.85
N ASP A 350 1.68 21.34 1.88
CA ASP A 350 1.20 21.04 3.23
C ASP A 350 -0.33 20.98 3.27
N HIS A 351 -0.91 20.24 4.21
CA HIS A 351 -2.35 20.03 4.31
C HIS A 351 -3.12 21.33 4.62
N SER A 352 -4.33 21.44 4.08
CA SER A 352 -5.24 22.57 4.32
C SER A 352 -5.91 22.52 5.70
N GLN A 353 -6.56 23.61 6.09
CA GLN A 353 -7.02 23.85 7.47
C GLN A 353 -7.99 22.81 8.03
N SER A 354 -8.79 22.14 7.21
CA SER A 354 -9.74 21.11 7.67
C SER A 354 -9.05 19.79 8.07
N ALA A 355 -7.82 19.56 7.64
CA ALA A 355 -6.99 18.43 8.06
C ALA A 355 -6.36 18.67 9.46
N PHE A 356 -7.19 18.84 10.48
CA PHE A 356 -6.74 19.14 11.86
C PHE A 356 -5.84 18.04 12.43
N TYR A 357 -6.04 16.79 12.02
CA TYR A 357 -5.24 15.63 12.43
C TYR A 357 -3.79 15.70 11.90
N ALA A 358 -3.58 16.40 10.80
CA ALA A 358 -2.28 16.62 10.15
C ALA A 358 -1.74 18.05 10.39
N ASN A 359 -2.25 18.78 11.41
CA ASN A 359 -1.86 20.16 11.71
C ASN A 359 -2.05 21.12 10.52
N GLY A 360 -3.12 20.94 9.73
CA GLY A 360 -3.41 21.69 8.52
C GLY A 360 -3.32 23.22 8.67
N LEU A 361 -2.89 23.90 7.61
CA LEU A 361 -2.50 25.31 7.66
C LEU A 361 -3.72 26.23 7.73
N LYS A 362 -3.76 27.10 8.73
CA LYS A 362 -4.65 28.26 8.77
C LYS A 362 -4.08 29.40 7.90
N PRO A 363 -4.91 30.37 7.46
CA PRO A 363 -4.48 31.47 6.60
C PRO A 363 -3.20 32.17 7.04
N ASP A 364 -3.06 32.47 8.34
CA ASP A 364 -1.88 33.15 8.88
C ASP A 364 -0.59 32.31 8.65
N ARG A 365 -0.67 31.00 8.84
CA ARG A 365 0.48 30.10 8.64
C ARG A 365 0.82 29.91 7.15
N ILE A 366 -0.16 30.03 6.26
CA ILE A 366 0.11 30.04 4.81
C ILE A 366 0.95 31.27 4.45
N LEU A 367 0.61 32.43 4.97
CA LEU A 367 1.37 33.67 4.71
C LEU A 367 2.80 33.59 5.26
N GLU A 368 2.99 32.96 6.44
CA GLU A 368 4.32 32.71 7.00
C GLU A 368 5.12 31.76 6.08
N GLN A 369 4.52 30.68 5.61
CA GLN A 369 5.16 29.72 4.69
C GLN A 369 5.53 30.38 3.36
N TRP A 370 4.65 31.20 2.79
CA TRP A 370 4.93 31.90 1.55
C TRP A 370 6.10 32.87 1.69
N ALA A 371 6.21 33.59 2.82
CA ALA A 371 7.33 34.47 3.08
C ALA A 371 8.67 33.68 3.17
N GLU A 372 8.66 32.48 3.78
CA GLU A 372 9.83 31.60 3.83
C GLU A 372 10.17 31.07 2.43
N ILE A 373 9.17 30.64 1.63
CA ILE A 373 9.37 30.19 0.25
C ILE A 373 9.99 31.31 -0.60
N ASP A 374 9.49 32.54 -0.49
CA ASP A 374 10.03 33.68 -1.24
C ASP A 374 11.51 33.95 -0.88
N ALA A 375 11.85 33.88 0.40
CA ALA A 375 13.24 34.03 0.85
C ALA A 375 14.14 32.89 0.33
N LEU A 376 13.67 31.66 0.39
CA LEU A 376 14.40 30.49 -0.12
C LEU A 376 14.56 30.51 -1.63
N ASN A 377 13.59 30.98 -2.38
CA ASN A 377 13.67 31.14 -3.83
C ASN A 377 14.79 32.12 -4.26
N VAL A 378 15.02 33.18 -3.45
CA VAL A 378 16.16 34.08 -3.68
C VAL A 378 17.50 33.39 -3.40
N GLU A 379 17.56 32.62 -2.31
CA GLU A 379 18.78 31.94 -1.86
C GLU A 379 19.18 30.78 -2.76
N MET A 380 18.20 29.99 -3.21
CA MET A 380 18.43 28.72 -3.91
C MET A 380 18.38 28.83 -5.45
N ALA A 381 18.21 30.01 -6.01
CA ALA A 381 18.17 30.18 -7.46
C ALA A 381 19.37 29.51 -8.16
N PRO A 382 19.19 28.82 -9.30
CA PRO A 382 17.99 28.80 -10.16
C PRO A 382 16.93 27.76 -9.76
N PHE A 383 17.12 26.96 -8.70
CA PHE A 383 16.14 26.03 -8.18
C PHE A 383 14.87 26.78 -7.76
N ARG A 384 13.69 26.26 -8.12
CA ARG A 384 12.41 26.92 -7.85
C ARG A 384 11.60 26.17 -6.80
N ILE A 385 11.05 26.90 -5.83
CA ILE A 385 10.11 26.39 -4.84
C ILE A 385 8.73 26.99 -5.16
N LEU A 386 7.77 26.14 -5.45
CA LEU A 386 6.41 26.52 -5.82
C LEU A 386 5.52 26.53 -4.58
N LYS A 387 4.68 27.55 -4.46
CA LYS A 387 3.66 27.71 -3.42
C LYS A 387 2.45 26.85 -3.78
N GLY A 388 2.36 25.66 -3.23
CA GLY A 388 1.21 24.79 -3.39
C GLY A 388 0.45 24.58 -2.10
N ILE A 389 -0.65 23.89 -2.19
CA ILE A 389 -1.44 23.37 -1.06
C ILE A 389 -2.08 22.05 -1.46
N GLU A 390 -2.10 21.08 -0.56
CA GLU A 390 -3.02 19.98 -0.66
C GLU A 390 -4.33 20.36 0.02
N SER A 391 -5.27 20.84 -0.80
CA SER A 391 -6.58 21.28 -0.32
C SER A 391 -7.53 20.11 -0.17
N ASP A 392 -8.10 19.95 1.02
CA ASP A 392 -9.22 19.03 1.20
C ASP A 392 -10.37 19.41 0.27
N ILE A 393 -10.94 18.39 -0.39
CA ILE A 393 -12.25 18.50 -1.02
C ILE A 393 -13.29 18.29 0.07
N LEU A 394 -14.01 19.34 0.44
CA LEU A 394 -15.02 19.29 1.48
C LEU A 394 -16.22 18.43 1.08
N ASN A 395 -17.13 18.15 2.02
CA ASN A 395 -18.26 17.24 1.77
C ASN A 395 -19.20 17.68 0.65
N ASP A 396 -19.27 18.98 0.39
CA ASP A 396 -20.05 19.56 -0.69
C ASP A 396 -19.28 19.70 -2.00
N GLY A 397 -18.00 19.31 -2.02
CA GLY A 397 -17.10 19.38 -3.17
C GLY A 397 -16.37 20.70 -3.34
N SER A 398 -16.53 21.67 -2.42
CA SER A 398 -15.73 22.91 -2.41
C SER A 398 -14.29 22.63 -1.92
N LEU A 399 -13.36 23.51 -2.28
CA LEU A 399 -12.02 23.54 -1.71
C LEU A 399 -12.02 24.23 -0.35
N ASP A 400 -10.99 24.00 0.45
CA ASP A 400 -10.94 24.33 1.88
C ASP A 400 -10.59 25.80 2.21
N TYR A 401 -10.45 26.67 1.20
CA TYR A 401 -10.20 28.09 1.36
C TYR A 401 -11.09 28.92 0.44
N PRO A 402 -11.31 30.21 0.77
CA PRO A 402 -12.00 31.14 -0.14
C PRO A 402 -11.13 31.45 -1.37
N ASP A 403 -11.77 31.87 -2.45
CA ASP A 403 -11.16 32.08 -3.76
C ASP A 403 -9.98 33.05 -3.76
N ASP A 404 -10.01 34.09 -2.94
CA ASP A 404 -8.94 35.11 -2.81
C ASP A 404 -7.66 34.46 -2.22
N MET A 405 -7.79 33.50 -1.31
CA MET A 405 -6.66 32.74 -0.81
C MET A 405 -6.18 31.69 -1.84
N LEU A 406 -7.11 30.98 -2.49
CA LEU A 406 -6.78 29.98 -3.51
C LEU A 406 -6.01 30.60 -4.68
N ALA A 407 -6.35 31.82 -5.08
CA ALA A 407 -5.66 32.57 -6.15
C ALA A 407 -4.20 32.93 -5.84
N GLY A 408 -3.76 32.81 -4.59
CA GLY A 408 -2.39 33.12 -4.17
C GLY A 408 -1.42 31.93 -4.33
N PHE A 409 -1.91 30.72 -4.55
CA PHE A 409 -1.08 29.53 -4.79
C PHE A 409 -0.64 29.44 -6.27
N ASP A 410 0.54 28.91 -6.51
CA ASP A 410 1.03 28.59 -7.86
C ASP A 410 0.27 27.39 -8.44
N PHE A 411 -0.14 26.45 -7.60
CA PHE A 411 -0.92 25.26 -7.96
C PHE A 411 -1.64 24.69 -6.73
N ILE A 412 -2.70 23.91 -6.98
CA ILE A 412 -3.51 23.28 -5.94
C ILE A 412 -3.72 21.80 -6.28
N ILE A 413 -3.38 20.93 -5.34
CA ILE A 413 -3.77 19.52 -5.35
C ILE A 413 -5.06 19.39 -4.54
N ALA A 414 -6.13 18.95 -5.19
CA ALA A 414 -7.43 18.74 -4.54
C ALA A 414 -7.58 17.26 -4.16
N SER A 415 -7.71 16.96 -2.87
CA SER A 415 -7.70 15.60 -2.31
C SER A 415 -8.86 15.33 -1.37
N VAL A 416 -9.30 14.08 -1.27
CA VAL A 416 -10.35 13.64 -0.33
C VAL A 416 -9.71 12.89 0.83
N HIS A 417 -9.78 13.46 2.05
CA HIS A 417 -9.22 12.83 3.25
C HIS A 417 -10.28 12.41 4.29
N SER A 418 -11.50 12.87 4.15
CA SER A 418 -12.58 12.60 5.11
C SER A 418 -13.81 12.01 4.44
N ASN A 419 -14.63 11.29 5.23
CA ASN A 419 -15.88 10.68 4.74
C ASN A 419 -15.68 9.80 3.50
N LEU A 420 -14.66 8.94 3.53
CA LEU A 420 -14.25 8.08 2.41
C LEU A 420 -15.30 7.00 2.06
N ASN A 421 -16.17 6.66 3.01
CA ASN A 421 -17.24 5.69 2.79
C ASN A 421 -18.45 6.34 2.10
N MET A 422 -18.36 6.50 0.79
CA MET A 422 -19.34 7.16 -0.06
C MET A 422 -19.91 6.21 -1.12
N SER A 423 -21.17 6.44 -1.56
CA SER A 423 -21.64 5.83 -2.80
C SER A 423 -20.89 6.39 -4.02
N LYS A 424 -20.86 5.62 -5.12
CA LYS A 424 -20.25 6.03 -6.39
C LYS A 424 -20.73 7.42 -6.84
N GLU A 425 -22.04 7.66 -6.76
CA GLU A 425 -22.68 8.90 -7.20
C GLU A 425 -22.20 10.09 -6.36
N LYS A 426 -22.18 9.92 -5.02
CA LYS A 426 -21.75 10.97 -4.10
C LYS A 426 -20.26 11.28 -4.24
N ALA A 427 -19.43 10.27 -4.37
CA ALA A 427 -17.99 10.44 -4.57
C ALA A 427 -17.70 11.17 -5.89
N THR A 428 -18.37 10.74 -6.97
CA THR A 428 -18.24 11.37 -8.27
C THR A 428 -18.69 12.83 -8.24
N GLU A 429 -19.88 13.14 -7.70
CA GLU A 429 -20.38 14.52 -7.60
C GLU A 429 -19.43 15.42 -6.81
N ARG A 430 -18.91 14.93 -5.68
CA ARG A 430 -17.96 15.65 -4.82
C ARG A 430 -16.68 16.03 -5.60
N ILE A 431 -16.10 15.09 -6.33
CA ILE A 431 -14.88 15.33 -7.10
C ILE A 431 -15.16 16.21 -8.31
N LEU A 432 -16.28 16.04 -9.03
CA LEU A 432 -16.63 16.88 -10.18
C LEU A 432 -16.71 18.36 -9.80
N ARG A 433 -17.25 18.68 -8.62
CA ARG A 433 -17.30 20.07 -8.13
C ARG A 433 -15.91 20.62 -7.84
N ALA A 434 -15.03 19.84 -7.22
CA ALA A 434 -13.65 20.26 -6.96
C ALA A 434 -12.86 20.45 -8.26
N VAL A 435 -12.99 19.55 -9.22
CA VAL A 435 -12.34 19.65 -10.55
C VAL A 435 -12.84 20.89 -11.33
N ALA A 436 -14.12 21.25 -11.18
CA ALA A 436 -14.68 22.44 -11.82
C ALA A 436 -14.24 23.76 -11.17
N ASN A 437 -13.58 23.74 -10.00
CA ASN A 437 -13.01 24.93 -9.39
C ASN A 437 -11.83 25.45 -10.22
N PRO A 438 -11.81 26.74 -10.63
CA PRO A 438 -10.78 27.28 -11.53
C PRO A 438 -9.35 27.26 -10.94
N HIS A 439 -9.21 27.08 -9.64
CA HIS A 439 -7.92 27.01 -8.96
C HIS A 439 -7.37 25.57 -8.82
N THR A 440 -8.18 24.54 -9.11
CA THR A 440 -7.72 23.15 -9.05
C THR A 440 -6.76 22.86 -10.20
N THR A 441 -5.54 22.44 -9.88
CA THR A 441 -4.50 22.10 -10.86
C THR A 441 -4.36 20.59 -11.04
N ILE A 442 -4.40 19.87 -9.93
CA ILE A 442 -4.21 18.40 -9.88
C ILE A 442 -5.30 17.79 -9.01
N LEU A 443 -5.89 16.68 -9.47
CA LEU A 443 -6.73 15.82 -8.65
C LEU A 443 -5.82 14.81 -7.94
N GLY A 444 -5.64 14.96 -6.63
CA GLY A 444 -4.73 14.15 -5.80
C GLY A 444 -5.32 12.78 -5.45
N HIS A 445 -4.50 11.73 -5.44
CA HIS A 445 -4.85 10.33 -5.12
C HIS A 445 -6.36 10.01 -5.23
N PRO A 446 -6.89 9.96 -6.48
CA PRO A 446 -8.31 10.14 -6.80
C PRO A 446 -9.28 9.15 -6.15
N THR A 447 -8.82 7.95 -5.81
CA THR A 447 -9.69 6.92 -5.19
C THR A 447 -9.57 6.86 -3.69
N GLY A 448 -8.54 7.48 -3.11
CA GLY A 448 -8.23 7.37 -1.69
C GLY A 448 -7.87 5.95 -1.26
N ARG A 449 -7.51 5.06 -2.18
CA ARG A 449 -7.12 3.68 -1.86
C ARG A 449 -5.82 3.63 -1.06
N LEU A 450 -5.71 2.57 -0.24
CA LEU A 450 -4.46 2.14 0.37
C LEU A 450 -4.30 0.65 0.05
N LEU A 451 -3.29 0.32 -0.73
CA LEU A 451 -3.01 -1.07 -1.12
C LEU A 451 -2.81 -1.92 0.13
N LEU A 452 -3.41 -3.11 0.14
CA LEU A 452 -3.44 -4.03 1.30
C LEU A 452 -4.10 -3.44 2.57
N GLY A 453 -4.61 -2.21 2.51
CA GLY A 453 -5.20 -1.52 3.65
C GLY A 453 -6.67 -1.19 3.47
N ARG A 454 -6.99 -0.42 2.44
CA ARG A 454 -8.34 0.07 2.18
C ARG A 454 -8.62 0.11 0.70
N GLU A 455 -9.75 -0.44 0.28
CA GLU A 455 -10.23 -0.23 -1.08
C GLU A 455 -10.60 1.24 -1.30
N GLY A 456 -10.34 1.74 -2.50
CA GLY A 456 -10.78 3.06 -2.89
C GLY A 456 -12.30 3.14 -3.09
N TYR A 457 -12.87 4.32 -2.90
CA TYR A 457 -14.26 4.54 -3.27
C TYR A 457 -14.45 4.46 -4.78
N GLN A 458 -15.63 4.00 -5.20
CA GLN A 458 -15.95 3.86 -6.61
C GLN A 458 -16.27 5.21 -7.25
N LEU A 459 -15.81 5.40 -8.49
CA LEU A 459 -16.00 6.62 -9.28
C LEU A 459 -16.62 6.32 -10.65
N ASP A 460 -17.32 7.30 -11.20
CA ASP A 460 -17.63 7.35 -12.61
C ASP A 460 -16.45 7.94 -13.39
N TRP A 461 -15.54 7.08 -13.83
CA TRP A 461 -14.31 7.51 -14.47
C TRP A 461 -14.54 8.26 -15.79
N ASP A 462 -15.61 7.95 -16.54
CA ASP A 462 -15.93 8.70 -17.75
C ASP A 462 -16.27 10.14 -17.43
N ALA A 463 -17.11 10.37 -16.42
CA ALA A 463 -17.46 11.71 -15.96
C ALA A 463 -16.25 12.47 -15.39
N ILE A 464 -15.40 11.81 -14.61
CA ILE A 464 -14.18 12.41 -14.02
C ILE A 464 -13.20 12.80 -15.13
N PHE A 465 -12.93 11.90 -16.10
CA PHE A 465 -12.02 12.19 -17.20
C PHE A 465 -12.53 13.34 -18.07
N ASP A 466 -13.82 13.36 -18.40
CA ASP A 466 -14.40 14.46 -19.17
C ASP A 466 -14.26 15.79 -18.42
N ALA A 467 -14.49 15.82 -17.10
CA ALA A 467 -14.32 17.02 -16.30
C ALA A 467 -12.84 17.46 -16.25
N CYS A 468 -11.91 16.56 -15.97
CA CYS A 468 -10.48 16.87 -15.94
C CYS A 468 -9.98 17.41 -17.28
N ALA A 469 -10.38 16.81 -18.39
CA ALA A 469 -10.03 17.28 -19.74
C ALA A 469 -10.62 18.68 -20.03
N ASN A 470 -11.89 18.91 -19.68
CA ASN A 470 -12.57 20.20 -19.92
C ASN A 470 -12.00 21.35 -19.08
N HIS A 471 -11.54 21.06 -17.86
CA HIS A 471 -10.99 22.06 -16.94
C HIS A 471 -9.47 22.10 -16.93
N ASN A 472 -8.78 21.31 -17.77
CA ASN A 472 -7.32 21.19 -17.84
C ASN A 472 -6.69 20.82 -16.48
N VAL A 473 -7.36 19.95 -15.73
CA VAL A 473 -6.88 19.42 -14.44
C VAL A 473 -6.10 18.13 -14.68
N ALA A 474 -4.87 18.06 -14.21
CA ALA A 474 -4.09 16.84 -14.23
C ALA A 474 -4.61 15.83 -13.21
N ILE A 475 -4.36 14.55 -13.46
CA ILE A 475 -4.65 13.50 -12.48
C ILE A 475 -3.34 13.01 -11.89
N GLU A 476 -3.31 12.93 -10.57
CA GLU A 476 -2.16 12.39 -9.86
C GLU A 476 -2.03 10.88 -10.07
N LEU A 477 -0.81 10.44 -10.30
CA LEU A 477 -0.33 9.12 -9.93
C LEU A 477 0.49 9.30 -8.66
N ASN A 478 -0.15 9.16 -7.51
CA ASN A 478 0.53 9.17 -6.22
C ASN A 478 1.51 8.01 -6.17
N ALA A 479 2.79 8.32 -6.02
CA ALA A 479 3.89 7.37 -6.14
C ALA A 479 4.19 6.62 -4.85
N ASN A 480 3.56 7.01 -3.74
CA ASN A 480 3.70 6.29 -2.49
C ASN A 480 3.33 4.80 -2.71
N PRO A 481 4.22 3.84 -2.43
CA PRO A 481 4.01 2.42 -2.73
C PRO A 481 2.79 1.81 -2.03
N TYR A 482 2.25 2.47 -1.01
CA TYR A 482 1.00 2.07 -0.34
C TYR A 482 -0.25 2.57 -1.03
N ARG A 483 -0.12 3.49 -1.99
CA ARG A 483 -1.23 4.05 -2.76
C ARG A 483 -1.18 3.63 -4.22
N LEU A 484 -0.16 4.04 -4.96
CA LEU A 484 -0.01 3.96 -6.41
C LEU A 484 -1.34 4.30 -7.12
N ASP A 485 -1.89 5.47 -6.76
CA ASP A 485 -3.25 5.96 -7.10
C ASP A 485 -3.12 7.24 -7.95
N ILE A 486 -3.52 7.20 -9.17
CA ILE A 486 -4.47 6.42 -9.97
C ILE A 486 -3.96 5.00 -10.32
N ASP A 487 -4.88 4.04 -10.51
CA ASP A 487 -4.50 2.71 -10.99
C ASP A 487 -3.90 2.77 -12.41
N TYR A 488 -2.81 2.04 -12.64
CA TYR A 488 -2.11 2.05 -13.93
C TYR A 488 -3.00 1.67 -15.12
N THR A 489 -4.04 0.88 -14.91
CA THR A 489 -4.99 0.47 -15.96
C THR A 489 -5.82 1.63 -16.50
N LEU A 490 -5.96 2.71 -15.74
CA LEU A 490 -6.72 3.90 -16.10
C LEU A 490 -5.89 4.95 -16.86
N ILE A 491 -4.56 4.90 -16.74
CA ILE A 491 -3.64 5.86 -17.35
C ILE A 491 -3.80 5.96 -18.88
N PRO A 492 -3.90 4.84 -19.65
CA PRO A 492 -4.03 4.93 -21.09
C PRO A 492 -5.28 5.71 -21.55
N GLU A 493 -6.39 5.53 -20.85
CA GLU A 493 -7.64 6.24 -21.18
C GLU A 493 -7.57 7.73 -20.80
N ALA A 494 -7.01 8.06 -19.64
CA ALA A 494 -6.79 9.44 -19.24
C ALA A 494 -5.94 10.20 -20.28
N VAL A 495 -4.80 9.62 -20.68
CA VAL A 495 -3.91 10.21 -21.69
C VAL A 495 -4.59 10.32 -23.06
N ARG A 496 -5.38 9.34 -23.47
CA ARG A 496 -6.15 9.37 -24.71
C ARG A 496 -7.14 10.55 -24.77
N ARG A 497 -7.68 10.95 -23.62
CA ARG A 497 -8.56 12.14 -23.49
C ARG A 497 -7.78 13.45 -23.33
N GLY A 498 -6.46 13.43 -23.43
CA GLY A 498 -5.60 14.61 -23.34
C GLY A 498 -5.24 15.03 -21.92
N ILE A 499 -5.59 14.23 -20.91
CA ILE A 499 -5.28 14.50 -19.51
C ILE A 499 -3.82 14.18 -19.26
N LYS A 500 -3.13 15.06 -18.53
CA LYS A 500 -1.76 14.82 -18.06
C LYS A 500 -1.75 14.05 -16.75
N ILE A 501 -0.73 13.22 -16.57
CA ILE A 501 -0.51 12.47 -15.33
C ILE A 501 0.63 13.13 -14.55
N ALA A 502 0.35 13.54 -13.31
CA ALA A 502 1.33 14.09 -12.38
C ALA A 502 1.86 12.97 -11.48
N ILE A 503 3.15 12.68 -11.56
CA ILE A 503 3.79 11.64 -10.72
C ILE A 503 4.36 12.33 -9.50
N ASN A 504 3.76 12.10 -8.33
CA ASN A 504 4.07 12.80 -7.10
C ASN A 504 4.35 11.81 -5.96
N PRO A 505 5.39 12.06 -5.13
CA PRO A 505 5.78 11.14 -4.06
C PRO A 505 4.85 11.17 -2.83
N ASP A 506 4.09 12.26 -2.61
CA ASP A 506 3.34 12.50 -1.36
C ASP A 506 4.28 12.37 -0.13
N ALA A 507 5.43 13.07 -0.24
CA ALA A 507 6.56 12.85 0.64
C ALA A 507 6.40 13.61 1.96
N HIS A 508 6.43 12.88 3.08
CA HIS A 508 6.42 13.42 4.44
C HIS A 508 7.83 13.41 5.09
N SER A 509 8.83 12.91 4.36
CA SER A 509 10.23 12.93 4.75
C SER A 509 11.14 13.08 3.52
N LYS A 510 12.42 13.36 3.74
CA LYS A 510 13.41 13.40 2.64
C LYS A 510 13.49 12.06 1.91
N GLU A 511 13.46 10.96 2.65
CA GLU A 511 13.50 9.60 2.11
C GLU A 511 12.27 9.32 1.23
N GLY A 512 11.09 9.82 1.61
CA GLY A 512 9.84 9.68 0.84
C GLY A 512 9.90 10.32 -0.56
N ILE A 513 10.81 11.27 -0.81
CA ILE A 513 11.01 11.82 -2.16
C ILE A 513 11.42 10.73 -3.16
N HIS A 514 12.15 9.70 -2.72
CA HIS A 514 12.57 8.59 -3.57
C HIS A 514 11.40 7.68 -4.01
N ASP A 515 10.25 7.79 -3.38
CA ASP A 515 9.07 6.99 -3.78
C ASP A 515 8.59 7.30 -5.19
N VAL A 516 8.97 8.46 -5.73
CA VAL A 516 8.69 8.83 -7.13
C VAL A 516 9.09 7.73 -8.13
N ARG A 517 10.11 6.92 -7.83
CA ARG A 517 10.53 5.78 -8.66
C ARG A 517 9.43 4.73 -8.82
N TYR A 518 8.63 4.48 -7.77
CA TYR A 518 7.49 3.54 -7.84
C TYR A 518 6.36 4.10 -8.68
N GLY A 519 6.15 5.41 -8.63
CA GLY A 519 5.26 6.11 -9.54
C GLY A 519 5.69 5.97 -11.01
N VAL A 520 6.98 6.14 -11.31
CA VAL A 520 7.52 5.92 -12.66
C VAL A 520 7.34 4.46 -13.09
N MET A 521 7.64 3.48 -12.25
CA MET A 521 7.42 2.05 -12.54
C MET A 521 5.95 1.77 -12.86
N THR A 522 5.03 2.32 -12.07
CA THR A 522 3.58 2.16 -12.25
C THR A 522 3.09 2.88 -13.51
N ALA A 523 3.60 4.07 -13.78
CA ALA A 523 3.29 4.82 -15.00
C ALA A 523 3.76 4.10 -16.28
N ARG A 524 4.96 3.51 -16.26
CA ARG A 524 5.47 2.65 -17.36
C ARG A 524 4.55 1.45 -17.60
N LYS A 525 4.11 0.79 -16.52
CA LYS A 525 3.12 -0.29 -16.59
C LYS A 525 1.80 0.21 -17.21
N GLY A 526 1.39 1.45 -16.90
CA GLY A 526 0.28 2.18 -17.51
C GLY A 526 0.57 2.74 -18.89
N LYS A 527 1.69 2.39 -19.54
CA LYS A 527 2.08 2.84 -20.89
C LYS A 527 2.27 4.36 -21.02
N LEU A 528 2.60 5.05 -19.92
CA LEU A 528 2.81 6.50 -19.95
C LEU A 528 4.08 6.84 -20.74
N SER A 529 3.95 7.81 -21.63
CA SER A 529 5.04 8.42 -22.39
C SER A 529 5.19 9.90 -22.02
N LYS A 530 6.34 10.50 -22.33
CA LYS A 530 6.67 11.89 -22.00
C LYS A 530 5.58 12.92 -22.37
N PRO A 531 4.90 12.84 -23.55
CA PRO A 531 3.80 13.77 -23.87
C PRO A 531 2.60 13.70 -22.90
N GLY A 532 2.41 12.58 -22.20
CA GLY A 532 1.36 12.40 -21.20
C GLY A 532 1.75 12.85 -19.78
N LEU A 533 3.03 13.13 -19.55
CA LEU A 533 3.54 13.56 -18.24
C LEU A 533 3.16 15.03 -17.99
N TRP A 534 2.78 15.32 -16.74
CA TRP A 534 2.54 16.67 -16.24
C TRP A 534 3.83 17.22 -15.60
N GLY A 535 4.07 18.55 -15.73
CA GLY A 535 5.16 19.27 -15.07
C GLY A 535 5.09 20.75 -15.36
N PHE A 536 5.83 21.56 -14.58
CA PHE A 536 5.98 22.99 -14.77
C PHE A 536 7.01 23.34 -15.83
#